data_77c7dd7c8f5f00d40c27c7e1075e1960
#
_entry.id   77c7dd7c8f5f00d40c27c7e1075e1960
#
_cell.length_a   1.000
_cell.length_b   1.000
_cell.length_c   1.000
_cell.angle_alpha   90.00
_cell.angle_beta   90.00
_cell.angle_gamma   90.00
#
_symmetry.space_group_name_H-M   'P 1'
#
loop_
_entity.id
_entity.type
_entity.pdbx_description
1 polymer ?
#
loop_
_entity_poly.entity_id
_entity_poly.type
_entity_poly.pdbx_seq_one_letter_code
_entity_poly.pdbx_strand_id
1 'polypeptide(L)'
;MEEKKIQESKDRQARKYNITLNNPLSMIPPMTHPQIKEEIGRLGSVSYWCMADEIGLKEQTPHTHIYLYSASPIRFSTVKKRFPQGHIESAYGSSAENKDYILKAGKWKSTSKTETSIAGTFEEYGIMPAKETMSEKGELQFIYDMIESGLSTAEILKAFPQAMRYLDGYPCELSARYNNKTA
;
A
#
# COMPACT_ATOMS: atom_id res chain seq x y z
N MET A 1 28.66 27.67 9.45
CA MET A 1 27.18 27.57 9.31
C MET A 1 26.88 27.04 7.93
N GLU A 2 26.64 25.73 7.82
CA GLU A 2 26.26 25.09 6.56
C GLU A 2 24.76 25.27 6.37
N GLU A 3 24.38 26.07 5.37
CA GLU A 3 23.01 26.17 4.89
C GLU A 3 22.60 24.84 4.26
N LYS A 4 21.78 24.04 4.98
CA LYS A 4 21.07 22.91 4.38
C LYS A 4 20.21 23.44 3.25
N LYS A 5 20.64 23.25 2.00
CA LYS A 5 19.78 23.36 0.83
C LYS A 5 18.62 22.39 1.00
N ILE A 6 17.47 22.92 1.40
CA ILE A 6 16.19 22.20 1.30
C ILE A 6 15.92 22.09 -0.19
N GLN A 7 16.26 20.93 -0.76
CA GLN A 7 15.88 20.60 -2.13
C GLN A 7 14.37 20.44 -2.11
N GLU A 8 13.65 21.45 -2.64
CA GLU A 8 12.20 21.34 -2.87
C GLU A 8 11.96 20.12 -3.74
N SER A 9 11.52 19.03 -3.13
CA SER A 9 11.13 17.84 -3.85
C SER A 9 9.90 18.21 -4.66
N LYS A 10 10.04 18.22 -5.99
CA LYS A 10 8.95 18.47 -6.92
C LYS A 10 7.75 17.61 -6.52
N ASP A 11 6.60 18.23 -6.23
CA ASP A 11 5.39 17.57 -5.78
C ASP A 11 4.99 16.48 -6.80
N ARG A 12 5.24 15.23 -6.43
CA ARG A 12 5.06 14.07 -7.33
C ARG A 12 3.58 13.84 -7.63
N GLN A 13 3.31 13.33 -8.82
CA GLN A 13 1.95 12.97 -9.25
C GLN A 13 1.89 11.48 -9.56
N ALA A 14 0.77 10.85 -9.21
CA ALA A 14 0.51 9.45 -9.57
C ALA A 14 -0.99 9.24 -9.86
N ARG A 15 -1.30 8.18 -10.58
CA ARG A 15 -2.69 7.74 -10.77
C ARG A 15 -3.13 6.75 -9.70
N LYS A 16 -2.17 6.18 -8.96
CA LYS A 16 -2.41 5.12 -7.97
C LYS A 16 -1.76 5.49 -6.66
N TYR A 17 -2.49 5.33 -5.58
CA TYR A 17 -2.00 5.54 -4.23
C TYR A 17 -2.44 4.41 -3.30
N ASN A 18 -1.53 3.98 -2.44
CA ASN A 18 -1.82 3.24 -1.23
C ASN A 18 -1.80 4.20 -0.04
N ILE A 19 -2.80 4.10 0.82
CA ILE A 19 -2.92 4.91 2.03
C ILE A 19 -3.15 3.97 3.20
N THR A 20 -2.36 4.11 4.24
CA THR A 20 -2.55 3.40 5.51
C THR A 20 -2.90 4.40 6.60
N LEU A 21 -4.05 4.20 7.23
CA LEU A 21 -4.51 4.99 8.38
C LEU A 21 -4.34 4.15 9.64
N ASN A 22 -3.34 4.46 10.45
CA ASN A 22 -3.12 3.78 11.73
C ASN A 22 -4.07 4.35 12.79
N ASN A 23 -4.73 3.47 13.56
CA ASN A 23 -5.72 3.83 14.57
C ASN A 23 -6.77 4.84 14.08
N PRO A 24 -7.47 4.57 12.95
CA PRO A 24 -8.30 5.56 12.28
C PRO A 24 -9.41 6.12 13.19
N LEU A 25 -9.96 5.33 14.09
CA LEU A 25 -11.01 5.76 15.01
C LEU A 25 -10.47 6.69 16.14
N SER A 26 -9.16 6.67 16.40
CA SER A 26 -8.50 7.54 17.38
C SER A 26 -7.98 8.84 16.76
N MET A 27 -8.12 9.04 15.47
CA MET A 27 -7.77 10.30 14.79
C MET A 27 -8.75 11.41 15.17
N ILE A 28 -8.31 12.66 15.00
CA ILE A 28 -9.13 13.85 15.27
C ILE A 28 -9.20 14.69 13.98
N PRO A 29 -10.39 14.74 13.32
CA PRO A 29 -11.58 13.92 13.57
C PRO A 29 -11.36 12.43 13.26
N PRO A 30 -12.18 11.53 13.81
CA PRO A 30 -12.10 10.10 13.49
C PRO A 30 -12.28 9.84 12.00
N MET A 31 -11.49 8.90 11.46
CA MET A 31 -11.55 8.50 10.04
C MET A 31 -12.25 7.15 9.91
N THR A 32 -13.57 7.16 10.06
CA THR A 32 -14.41 5.98 9.78
C THR A 32 -14.55 5.75 8.27
N HIS A 33 -15.03 4.59 7.84
CA HIS A 33 -15.26 4.32 6.41
C HIS A 33 -16.13 5.39 5.72
N PRO A 34 -17.23 5.90 6.31
CA PRO A 34 -17.97 7.02 5.73
C PRO A 34 -17.13 8.29 5.51
N GLN A 35 -16.29 8.70 6.49
CA GLN A 35 -15.40 9.84 6.35
C GLN A 35 -14.32 9.60 5.30
N ILE A 36 -13.75 8.39 5.26
CA ILE A 36 -12.79 8.01 4.22
C ILE A 36 -13.41 8.15 2.83
N LYS A 37 -14.62 7.63 2.63
CA LYS A 37 -15.37 7.74 1.35
C LYS A 37 -15.63 9.20 0.97
N GLU A 38 -15.97 10.04 1.91
CA GLU A 38 -16.16 11.46 1.68
C GLU A 38 -14.86 12.14 1.21
N GLU A 39 -13.74 11.89 1.89
CA GLU A 39 -12.44 12.46 1.51
C GLU A 39 -11.95 11.94 0.14
N ILE A 40 -12.21 10.66 -0.19
CA ILE A 40 -11.95 10.12 -1.53
C ILE A 40 -12.79 10.86 -2.58
N GLY A 41 -14.07 11.08 -2.31
CA GLY A 41 -14.98 11.80 -3.22
C GLY A 41 -14.50 13.22 -3.54
N ARG A 42 -13.84 13.88 -2.60
CA ARG A 42 -13.25 15.22 -2.78
C ARG A 42 -12.00 15.25 -3.67
N LEU A 43 -11.42 14.11 -4.01
CA LEU A 43 -10.30 14.04 -4.96
C LEU A 43 -10.73 14.18 -6.43
N GLY A 44 -12.01 14.01 -6.73
CA GLY A 44 -12.67 14.35 -8.00
C GLY A 44 -12.37 13.44 -9.19
N SER A 45 -11.14 12.95 -9.35
CA SER A 45 -10.73 12.12 -10.49
C SER A 45 -10.56 10.63 -10.17
N VAL A 46 -10.84 10.23 -8.92
CA VAL A 46 -10.79 8.82 -8.51
C VAL A 46 -11.92 8.04 -9.18
N SER A 47 -11.56 7.03 -9.98
CA SER A 47 -12.51 6.19 -10.72
C SER A 47 -12.70 4.81 -10.10
N TYR A 48 -11.77 4.40 -9.22
CA TYR A 48 -11.87 3.16 -8.46
C TYR A 48 -11.15 3.30 -7.12
N TRP A 49 -11.70 2.69 -6.09
CA TRP A 49 -11.03 2.52 -4.81
C TRP A 49 -11.48 1.23 -4.12
N CYS A 50 -10.63 0.68 -3.27
CA CYS A 50 -11.01 -0.34 -2.30
C CYS A 50 -10.31 -0.09 -0.96
N MET A 51 -10.89 -0.59 0.13
CA MET A 51 -10.34 -0.51 1.48
C MET A 51 -10.76 -1.71 2.33
N ALA A 52 -9.95 -1.99 3.34
CA ALA A 52 -10.27 -2.97 4.38
C ALA A 52 -9.54 -2.62 5.68
N ASP A 53 -10.09 -3.05 6.80
CA ASP A 53 -9.47 -2.93 8.10
C ASP A 53 -8.60 -4.14 8.42
N GLU A 54 -7.49 -3.88 9.10
CA GLU A 54 -6.52 -4.88 9.53
C GLU A 54 -6.06 -4.61 10.96
N ILE A 55 -5.54 -5.64 11.62
CA ILE A 55 -4.83 -5.54 12.90
C ILE A 55 -3.42 -6.06 12.71
N GLY A 56 -2.40 -5.23 12.96
CA GLY A 56 -1.01 -5.61 12.82
C GLY A 56 -0.63 -6.78 13.73
N LEU A 57 0.10 -7.78 13.20
CA LEU A 57 0.45 -8.99 13.95
C LEU A 57 1.31 -8.72 15.18
N LYS A 58 2.27 -7.81 15.08
CA LYS A 58 3.23 -7.56 16.16
C LYS A 58 2.67 -6.63 17.24
N GLU A 59 2.19 -5.47 16.85
CA GLU A 59 1.80 -4.41 17.78
C GLU A 59 0.29 -4.30 17.98
N GLN A 60 -0.47 -5.20 17.35
CA GLN A 60 -1.94 -5.22 17.41
C GLN A 60 -2.58 -3.86 17.09
N THR A 61 -1.90 -3.07 16.25
CA THR A 61 -2.37 -1.74 15.86
C THR A 61 -3.47 -1.87 14.81
N PRO A 62 -4.68 -1.39 15.09
CA PRO A 62 -5.74 -1.30 14.08
C PRO A 62 -5.35 -0.31 13.00
N HIS A 63 -5.57 -0.67 11.73
CA HIS A 63 -5.34 0.24 10.61
C HIS A 63 -6.28 -0.07 9.45
N THR A 64 -6.56 0.95 8.65
CA THR A 64 -7.32 0.81 7.40
C THR A 64 -6.37 0.97 6.23
N HIS A 65 -6.30 -0.03 5.38
CA HIS A 65 -5.63 0.06 4.08
C HIS A 65 -6.60 0.52 3.00
N ILE A 66 -6.17 1.50 2.21
CA ILE A 66 -6.96 2.07 1.11
C ILE A 66 -6.10 2.05 -0.15
N TYR A 67 -6.67 1.58 -1.24
CA TYR A 67 -6.12 1.72 -2.58
C TYR A 67 -6.99 2.66 -3.41
N LEU A 68 -6.35 3.59 -4.13
CA LEU A 68 -7.01 4.52 -5.04
C LEU A 68 -6.44 4.38 -6.46
N TYR A 69 -7.33 4.36 -7.45
CA TYR A 69 -7.00 4.57 -8.85
C TYR A 69 -7.72 5.79 -9.40
N SER A 70 -6.98 6.66 -10.06
CA SER A 70 -7.49 7.89 -10.64
C SER A 70 -7.35 7.92 -12.16
N ALA A 71 -8.38 8.39 -12.85
CA ALA A 71 -8.38 8.59 -14.30
C ALA A 71 -7.32 9.62 -14.75
N SER A 72 -7.00 10.60 -13.90
CA SER A 72 -5.93 11.60 -14.11
C SER A 72 -4.94 11.58 -12.96
N PRO A 73 -3.64 11.87 -13.18
CA PRO A 73 -2.68 11.93 -12.10
C PRO A 73 -3.08 12.97 -11.04
N ILE A 74 -3.00 12.58 -9.78
CA ILE A 74 -3.25 13.45 -8.62
C ILE A 74 -1.90 13.79 -7.99
N ARG A 75 -1.73 15.03 -7.52
CA ARG A 75 -0.54 15.45 -6.77
C ARG A 75 -0.53 14.79 -5.40
N PHE A 76 0.65 14.37 -4.95
CA PHE A 76 0.83 13.81 -3.60
C PHE A 76 0.31 14.77 -2.51
N SER A 77 0.63 16.06 -2.64
CA SER A 77 0.15 17.09 -1.70
C SER A 77 -1.38 17.16 -1.62
N THR A 78 -2.08 16.94 -2.74
CA THR A 78 -3.55 16.91 -2.78
C THR A 78 -4.10 15.71 -2.00
N VAL A 79 -3.52 14.53 -2.18
CA VAL A 79 -3.90 13.33 -1.41
C VAL A 79 -3.56 13.53 0.08
N LYS A 80 -2.36 14.05 0.38
CA LYS A 80 -1.92 14.32 1.76
C LYS A 80 -2.80 15.33 2.48
N LYS A 81 -3.35 16.30 1.76
CA LYS A 81 -4.32 17.27 2.32
C LYS A 81 -5.63 16.60 2.76
N ARG A 82 -6.06 15.52 2.07
CA ARG A 82 -7.27 14.76 2.42
C ARG A 82 -7.02 13.76 3.55
N PHE A 83 -5.82 13.19 3.60
CA PHE A 83 -5.40 12.21 4.58
C PHE A 83 -4.14 12.67 5.32
N PRO A 84 -4.21 13.75 6.12
CA PRO A 84 -3.01 14.39 6.71
C PRO A 84 -2.25 13.47 7.66
N GLN A 85 -2.92 12.55 8.34
CA GLN A 85 -2.32 11.60 9.27
C GLN A 85 -1.99 10.25 8.60
N GLY A 86 -2.40 10.05 7.34
CA GLY A 86 -2.16 8.83 6.58
C GLY A 86 -0.70 8.69 6.15
N HIS A 87 -0.21 7.45 6.17
CA HIS A 87 0.96 7.06 5.40
C HIS A 87 0.53 6.87 3.95
N ILE A 88 1.14 7.60 3.02
CA ILE A 88 0.72 7.66 1.62
C ILE A 88 1.88 7.34 0.71
N GLU A 89 1.68 6.38 -0.18
CA GLU A 89 2.65 5.96 -1.18
C GLU A 89 2.03 5.91 -2.57
N SER A 90 2.85 6.12 -3.60
CA SER A 90 2.43 5.80 -4.96
C SER A 90 2.31 4.28 -5.08
N ALA A 91 1.11 3.78 -5.42
CA ALA A 91 0.91 2.35 -5.55
C ALA A 91 1.56 1.81 -6.84
N TYR A 92 2.25 0.71 -6.70
CA TYR A 92 2.83 -0.07 -7.79
C TYR A 92 1.97 -1.31 -8.04
N GLY A 93 2.24 -2.03 -9.09
CA GLY A 93 1.39 -3.16 -9.48
C GLY A 93 0.10 -2.74 -10.19
N SER A 94 -0.67 -3.70 -10.62
CA SER A 94 -2.00 -3.49 -11.19
C SER A 94 -3.04 -3.19 -10.11
N SER A 95 -4.16 -2.59 -10.50
CA SER A 95 -5.29 -2.38 -9.58
C SER A 95 -5.83 -3.70 -9.03
N ALA A 96 -5.83 -4.76 -9.84
CA ALA A 96 -6.25 -6.09 -9.42
C ALA A 96 -5.32 -6.67 -8.33
N GLU A 97 -4.00 -6.53 -8.49
CA GLU A 97 -3.03 -7.00 -7.48
C GLU A 97 -3.15 -6.23 -6.17
N ASN A 98 -3.34 -4.91 -6.24
CA ASN A 98 -3.56 -4.09 -5.03
C ASN A 98 -4.88 -4.44 -4.34
N LYS A 99 -5.96 -4.68 -5.10
CA LYS A 99 -7.23 -5.19 -4.55
C LYS A 99 -7.03 -6.54 -3.86
N ASP A 100 -6.39 -7.50 -4.53
CA ASP A 100 -6.13 -8.82 -3.97
C ASP A 100 -5.30 -8.73 -2.68
N TYR A 101 -4.32 -7.82 -2.63
CA TYR A 101 -3.53 -7.57 -1.42
C TYR A 101 -4.40 -7.07 -0.26
N ILE A 102 -5.25 -6.08 -0.49
CA ILE A 102 -6.14 -5.52 0.55
C ILE A 102 -7.18 -6.55 0.99
N LEU A 103 -7.78 -7.28 0.05
CA LEU A 103 -8.78 -8.31 0.33
C LEU A 103 -8.15 -9.60 0.90
N LYS A 104 -6.81 -9.72 0.87
CA LYS A 104 -6.08 -10.97 1.17
C LYS A 104 -6.57 -12.15 0.32
N ALA A 105 -6.91 -11.85 -0.94
CA ALA A 105 -7.40 -12.82 -1.93
C ALA A 105 -6.28 -13.38 -2.81
N GLY A 106 -6.62 -14.29 -3.71
CA GLY A 106 -5.71 -14.86 -4.69
C GLY A 106 -4.47 -15.45 -4.03
N LYS A 107 -3.29 -15.01 -4.48
CA LYS A 107 -1.98 -15.42 -4.00
C LYS A 107 -1.71 -15.06 -2.52
N TRP A 108 -2.45 -14.11 -1.95
CA TRP A 108 -2.27 -13.64 -0.57
C TRP A 108 -2.95 -14.51 0.48
N LYS A 109 -3.90 -15.37 0.09
CA LYS A 109 -4.64 -16.26 1.01
C LYS A 109 -3.77 -17.19 1.86
N SER A 110 -2.58 -17.50 1.39
CA SER A 110 -1.65 -18.44 2.05
C SER A 110 -0.46 -17.73 2.70
N THR A 111 -0.53 -16.42 2.91
CA THR A 111 0.48 -15.64 3.60
C THR A 111 0.07 -15.36 5.04
N SER A 112 1.03 -15.03 5.91
CA SER A 112 0.79 -14.58 7.30
C SER A 112 -0.13 -13.36 7.37
N LYS A 113 -0.25 -12.58 6.29
CA LYS A 113 -1.11 -11.41 6.21
C LYS A 113 -2.61 -11.73 6.24
N THR A 114 -3.00 -12.97 5.96
CA THR A 114 -4.42 -13.36 6.07
C THR A 114 -4.94 -13.22 7.50
N GLU A 115 -4.08 -13.45 8.49
CA GLU A 115 -4.42 -13.35 9.91
C GLU A 115 -4.65 -11.91 10.38
N THR A 116 -4.20 -10.91 9.62
CA THR A 116 -4.39 -9.49 9.96
C THR A 116 -5.74 -8.94 9.52
N SER A 117 -6.41 -9.58 8.58
CA SER A 117 -7.65 -9.08 7.98
C SER A 117 -8.83 -9.17 8.93
N ILE A 118 -9.59 -8.09 9.05
CA ILE A 118 -10.87 -8.06 9.77
C ILE A 118 -11.97 -8.41 8.78
N ALA A 119 -12.59 -9.57 8.98
CA ALA A 119 -13.65 -10.06 8.09
C ALA A 119 -14.83 -9.09 8.00
N GLY A 120 -15.37 -8.91 6.79
CA GLY A 120 -16.55 -8.07 6.54
C GLY A 120 -16.28 -6.56 6.46
N THR A 121 -15.02 -6.12 6.56
CA THR A 121 -14.66 -4.68 6.45
C THR A 121 -14.25 -4.25 5.04
N PHE A 122 -14.10 -5.20 4.11
CA PHE A 122 -13.75 -4.86 2.73
C PHE A 122 -14.87 -4.12 2.03
N GLU A 123 -14.54 -2.96 1.49
CA GLU A 123 -15.43 -2.16 0.64
C GLU A 123 -14.70 -1.75 -0.65
N GLU A 124 -15.44 -1.66 -1.74
CA GLU A 124 -14.94 -1.14 -3.03
C GLU A 124 -16.01 -0.35 -3.77
N TYR A 125 -15.57 0.54 -4.64
CA TYR A 125 -16.45 1.33 -5.50
C TYR A 125 -15.77 1.73 -6.80
N GLY A 126 -16.57 1.84 -7.86
CA GLY A 126 -16.14 2.35 -9.16
C GLY A 126 -15.72 1.27 -10.13
N ILE A 127 -15.06 1.69 -11.22
CA ILE A 127 -14.67 0.81 -12.32
C ILE A 127 -13.14 0.67 -12.29
N MET A 128 -12.71 -0.57 -12.07
CA MET A 128 -11.29 -0.92 -12.15
C MET A 128 -10.83 -0.84 -13.61
N PRO A 129 -9.64 -0.28 -13.90
CA PRO A 129 -9.11 -0.25 -15.25
C PRO A 129 -8.92 -1.67 -15.81
N ALA A 130 -9.38 -1.90 -17.04
CA ALA A 130 -9.44 -3.23 -17.64
C ALA A 130 -8.07 -3.83 -18.02
N LYS A 131 -7.07 -3.00 -18.27
CA LYS A 131 -5.69 -3.42 -18.57
C LYS A 131 -4.68 -2.47 -17.96
N GLU A 132 -3.91 -2.98 -17.05
CA GLU A 132 -2.70 -2.32 -16.54
C GLU A 132 -1.53 -3.28 -16.70
N THR A 133 -0.52 -2.86 -17.44
CA THR A 133 0.78 -3.54 -17.45
C THR A 133 1.67 -2.87 -16.42
N MET A 134 2.15 -3.66 -15.47
CA MET A 134 3.16 -3.19 -14.52
C MET A 134 4.48 -3.01 -15.25
N SER A 135 5.13 -1.86 -15.11
CA SER A 135 6.49 -1.68 -15.59
C SER A 135 7.46 -2.49 -14.72
N GLU A 136 8.60 -2.89 -15.26
CA GLU A 136 9.63 -3.60 -14.51
C GLU A 136 10.05 -2.85 -13.22
N LYS A 137 10.16 -1.53 -13.29
CA LYS A 137 10.40 -0.68 -12.11
C LYS A 137 9.25 -0.75 -11.09
N GLY A 138 8.01 -0.84 -11.54
CA GLY A 138 6.84 -0.99 -10.69
C GLY A 138 6.79 -2.36 -10.00
N GLU A 139 7.19 -3.43 -10.70
CA GLU A 139 7.31 -4.77 -10.12
C GLU A 139 8.33 -4.79 -8.98
N LEU A 140 9.52 -4.23 -9.23
CA LEU A 140 10.59 -4.19 -8.23
C LEU A 140 10.18 -3.40 -6.98
N GLN A 141 9.56 -2.24 -7.18
CA GLN A 141 9.08 -1.44 -6.05
C GLN A 141 7.96 -2.16 -5.28
N PHE A 142 7.05 -2.83 -5.97
CA PHE A 142 5.99 -3.60 -5.34
C PHE A 142 6.53 -4.76 -4.49
N ILE A 143 7.58 -5.43 -4.96
CA ILE A 143 8.30 -6.45 -4.18
C ILE A 143 8.96 -5.84 -2.94
N TYR A 144 9.56 -4.66 -3.11
CA TYR A 144 10.19 -3.94 -2.00
C TYR A 144 9.17 -3.56 -0.92
N ASP A 145 8.01 -3.04 -1.31
CA ASP A 145 6.92 -2.68 -0.40
C ASP A 145 6.40 -3.91 0.36
N MET A 146 6.39 -5.09 -0.29
CA MET A 146 6.05 -6.35 0.37
C MET A 146 7.05 -6.75 1.45
N ILE A 147 8.36 -6.58 1.18
CA ILE A 147 9.44 -6.82 2.15
C ILE A 147 9.28 -5.85 3.34
N GLU A 148 9.12 -4.57 3.07
CA GLU A 148 8.91 -3.53 4.09
C GLU A 148 7.66 -3.80 4.95
N SER A 149 6.61 -4.35 4.34
CA SER A 149 5.40 -4.75 5.06
C SER A 149 5.55 -6.01 5.91
N GLY A 150 6.74 -6.62 5.92
CA GLY A 150 7.11 -7.75 6.78
C GLY A 150 6.80 -9.13 6.21
N LEU A 151 6.52 -9.27 4.90
CA LEU A 151 6.44 -10.59 4.28
C LEU A 151 7.83 -11.21 4.16
N SER A 152 7.91 -12.52 4.41
CA SER A 152 9.13 -13.29 4.19
C SER A 152 9.39 -13.47 2.69
N THR A 153 10.66 -13.68 2.32
CA THR A 153 11.04 -14.01 0.94
C THR A 153 10.26 -15.21 0.38
N ALA A 154 10.02 -16.22 1.21
CA ALA A 154 9.25 -17.40 0.80
C ALA A 154 7.78 -17.06 0.48
N GLU A 155 7.14 -16.20 1.27
CA GLU A 155 5.78 -15.73 1.03
C GLU A 155 5.71 -14.88 -0.24
N ILE A 156 6.70 -13.99 -0.44
CA ILE A 156 6.80 -13.16 -1.65
C ILE A 156 6.96 -14.04 -2.89
N LEU A 157 7.86 -15.02 -2.88
CA LEU A 157 8.08 -15.93 -4.02
C LEU A 157 6.85 -16.81 -4.30
N LYS A 158 6.15 -17.24 -3.26
CA LYS A 158 4.91 -18.02 -3.41
C LYS A 158 3.80 -17.17 -4.03
N ALA A 159 3.69 -15.92 -3.62
CA ALA A 159 2.69 -14.97 -4.11
C ALA A 159 3.06 -14.37 -5.48
N PHE A 160 4.35 -14.22 -5.76
CA PHE A 160 4.89 -13.52 -6.91
C PHE A 160 6.15 -14.26 -7.46
N PRO A 161 5.98 -15.42 -8.13
CA PRO A 161 7.09 -16.27 -8.58
C PRO A 161 8.12 -15.53 -9.45
N GLN A 162 7.68 -14.56 -10.25
CA GLN A 162 8.56 -13.75 -11.09
C GLN A 162 9.52 -12.84 -10.28
N ALA A 163 9.28 -12.66 -8.98
CA ALA A 163 10.20 -11.96 -8.08
C ALA A 163 11.57 -12.65 -7.99
N MET A 164 11.64 -13.96 -8.31
CA MET A 164 12.87 -14.72 -8.32
C MET A 164 13.97 -14.07 -9.15
N ARG A 165 13.64 -13.49 -10.32
CA ARG A 165 14.59 -12.78 -11.19
C ARG A 165 15.23 -11.53 -10.53
N TYR A 166 14.60 -10.99 -9.50
CA TYR A 166 15.13 -9.84 -8.75
C TYR A 166 15.86 -10.26 -7.48
N LEU A 167 15.58 -11.44 -6.96
CA LEU A 167 16.15 -11.95 -5.71
C LEU A 167 17.42 -12.75 -5.94
N ASP A 168 17.59 -13.42 -7.08
CA ASP A 168 18.78 -14.18 -7.44
C ASP A 168 20.05 -13.32 -7.65
N GLY A 169 19.90 -12.00 -7.85
CA GLY A 169 21.03 -11.06 -8.01
C GLY A 169 21.38 -10.28 -6.74
N TYR A 170 20.63 -10.41 -5.67
CA TYR A 170 20.92 -9.74 -4.39
C TYR A 170 21.70 -10.69 -3.47
N PRO A 171 22.91 -10.29 -3.01
CA PRO A 171 23.64 -11.07 -2.01
C PRO A 171 22.78 -11.23 -0.75
N CYS A 172 22.95 -12.33 -0.07
CA CYS A 172 22.28 -12.79 1.15
C CYS A 172 22.26 -11.78 2.34
N GLU A 173 22.74 -10.55 2.15
CA GLU A 173 22.83 -9.52 3.19
C GLU A 173 21.50 -8.93 3.62
N LEU A 174 20.46 -8.98 2.79
CA LEU A 174 19.12 -8.56 3.18
C LEU A 174 18.45 -9.60 4.08
N SER A 175 18.73 -10.89 3.88
CA SER A 175 18.24 -11.96 4.76
C SER A 175 18.95 -11.93 6.12
N ALA A 176 20.22 -11.53 6.19
CA ALA A 176 20.98 -11.41 7.42
C ALA A 176 20.51 -10.25 8.32
N ARG A 177 20.06 -9.13 7.74
CA ARG A 177 19.49 -8.00 8.52
C ARG A 177 18.13 -8.33 9.12
N TYR A 178 17.38 -9.24 8.52
CA TYR A 178 16.06 -9.64 9.01
C TYR A 178 16.16 -10.66 10.14
N ASN A 179 17.12 -11.61 10.07
CA ASN A 179 17.33 -12.62 11.12
C ASN A 179 17.93 -12.06 12.41
N ASN A 180 18.59 -10.89 12.38
CA ASN A 180 19.16 -10.23 13.57
C ASN A 180 18.17 -9.34 14.34
N LYS A 181 16.92 -9.18 13.88
CA LYS A 181 15.87 -8.45 14.62
C LYS A 181 14.93 -9.37 15.41
N THR A 182 15.17 -10.67 15.41
CA THR A 182 14.34 -11.69 16.09
C THR A 182 15.12 -12.53 17.09
N ALA A 183 16.30 -12.04 17.55
CA ALA A 183 17.05 -12.60 18.68
C ALA A 183 17.04 -11.65 19.85
#